data_9ead6739dfd742d427a1dbebd33c44c1
#
_entry.id   9ead6739dfd742d427a1dbebd33c44c1
#
_cell.length_a   1.000
_cell.length_b   1.000
_cell.length_c   1.000
_cell.angle_alpha   90.00
_cell.angle_beta   90.00
_cell.angle_gamma   90.00
#
_symmetry.space_group_name_H-M   'P 1'
#
loop_
_entity.id
_entity.type
_entity.pdbx_description
1 polymer ?
#
loop_
_entity_poly.entity_id
_entity_poly.type
_entity_poly.pdbx_seq_one_letter_code
_entity_poly.pdbx_strand_id
1 'polypeptide(L)'
;MLNLVHLKVLAAVARHGSVTGAARELHYSQPSVSHHLSRLEAATGVKLVQRVGRGIRLTPEGELLANRATEIVGRVDAATNELAAQVGLASGRVRLAANASVLSTIVPKAAAMLTEAHPGLTLSVIDRHPVEALQMLRHGEIDIALVFRYAHAPLEDEGFRMVHVADDSIYLVSRSPDDSVANHRDSAWIGGCERCQGELTAVCRQYGFSPLIESVCDDMVVVQALVAAGIGVTTLPGLALRAHRLPDVHTTEIPGFPRQIYTVTYGDPPDPPATTALIQAIQDSAR
;
A
#
# COMPACT_ATOMS: atom_id res chain seq x y z
N MET A 1 27.95 13.96 14.41
CA MET A 1 27.70 13.21 13.16
C MET A 1 26.59 12.21 13.41
N LEU A 2 25.61 12.10 12.51
CA LEU A 2 24.54 11.12 12.60
C LEU A 2 25.10 9.69 12.44
N ASN A 3 24.55 8.76 13.22
CA ASN A 3 24.96 7.35 13.23
C ASN A 3 23.76 6.48 12.86
N LEU A 4 23.94 5.52 11.95
CA LEU A 4 22.89 4.65 11.43
C LEU A 4 22.20 3.85 12.54
N VAL A 5 22.93 3.38 13.56
CA VAL A 5 22.34 2.66 14.69
C VAL A 5 21.37 3.55 15.48
N HIS A 6 21.77 4.81 15.70
CA HIS A 6 20.90 5.78 16.38
C HIS A 6 19.65 6.11 15.57
N LEU A 7 19.77 6.22 14.23
CA LEU A 7 18.65 6.42 13.32
C LEU A 7 17.71 5.21 13.32
N LYS A 8 18.23 3.97 13.29
CA LYS A 8 17.43 2.74 13.42
C LYS A 8 16.63 2.72 14.73
N VAL A 9 17.24 3.17 15.82
CA VAL A 9 16.58 3.25 17.13
C VAL A 9 15.44 4.29 17.11
N LEU A 10 15.68 5.48 16.56
CA LEU A 10 14.63 6.51 16.47
C LEU A 10 13.46 6.06 15.59
N ALA A 11 13.74 5.45 14.45
CA ALA A 11 12.71 4.89 13.56
C ALA A 11 11.88 3.80 14.24
N ALA A 12 12.50 2.88 15.00
CA ALA A 12 11.78 1.86 15.76
C ALA A 12 10.92 2.47 16.89
N VAL A 13 11.43 3.50 17.58
CA VAL A 13 10.64 4.21 18.60
C VAL A 13 9.44 4.93 17.99
N ALA A 14 9.58 5.51 16.80
CA ALA A 14 8.48 6.12 16.06
C ALA A 14 7.37 5.12 15.73
N ARG A 15 7.74 3.94 15.18
CA ARG A 15 6.79 2.87 14.84
C ARG A 15 6.01 2.32 16.04
N HIS A 16 6.69 2.12 17.17
CA HIS A 16 6.10 1.49 18.34
C HIS A 16 5.48 2.45 19.35
N GLY A 17 5.73 3.75 19.22
CA GLY A 17 5.32 4.74 20.23
C GLY A 17 5.90 4.50 21.63
N SER A 18 6.90 3.60 21.77
CA SER A 18 7.45 3.23 23.06
C SER A 18 8.90 2.70 22.98
N VAL A 19 9.69 3.02 24.02
CA VAL A 19 11.06 2.48 24.18
C VAL A 19 11.05 0.95 24.32
N THR A 20 10.04 0.40 25.01
CA THR A 20 9.89 -1.04 25.23
C THR A 20 9.64 -1.80 23.94
N GLY A 21 8.74 -1.27 23.09
CA GLY A 21 8.43 -1.84 21.77
C GLY A 21 9.67 -1.82 20.86
N ALA A 22 10.34 -0.68 20.77
CA ALA A 22 11.57 -0.53 20.01
C ALA A 22 12.70 -1.47 20.50
N ALA A 23 12.84 -1.62 21.81
CA ALA A 23 13.83 -2.51 22.42
C ALA A 23 13.59 -3.99 22.04
N ARG A 24 12.34 -4.42 22.01
CA ARG A 24 11.96 -5.79 21.58
C ARG A 24 12.25 -6.01 20.08
N GLU A 25 11.86 -5.08 19.23
CA GLU A 25 12.09 -5.16 17.79
C GLU A 25 13.59 -5.25 17.46
N LEU A 26 14.41 -4.41 18.11
CA LEU A 26 15.84 -4.31 17.85
C LEU A 26 16.70 -5.30 18.64
N HIS A 27 16.09 -6.14 19.48
CA HIS A 27 16.79 -7.06 20.40
C HIS A 27 17.77 -6.33 21.33
N TYR A 28 17.39 -5.12 21.77
CA TYR A 28 18.13 -4.28 22.71
C TYR A 28 17.47 -4.25 24.09
N SER A 29 18.23 -3.82 25.12
CA SER A 29 17.65 -3.46 26.40
C SER A 29 17.04 -2.04 26.33
N GLN A 30 16.03 -1.74 27.17
CA GLN A 30 15.46 -0.39 27.26
C GLN A 30 16.51 0.69 27.61
N PRO A 31 17.44 0.47 28.53
CA PRO A 31 18.54 1.42 28.77
C PRO A 31 19.40 1.68 27.54
N SER A 32 19.66 0.66 26.71
CA SER A 32 20.41 0.80 25.47
C SER A 32 19.68 1.70 24.47
N VAL A 33 18.36 1.47 24.25
CA VAL A 33 17.54 2.31 23.39
C VAL A 33 17.54 3.78 23.88
N SER A 34 17.35 3.99 25.20
CA SER A 34 17.39 5.33 25.78
C SER A 34 18.75 6.00 25.62
N HIS A 35 19.85 5.24 25.74
CA HIS A 35 21.20 5.75 25.52
C HIS A 35 21.40 6.18 24.06
N HIS A 36 20.97 5.37 23.08
CA HIS A 36 21.06 5.72 21.65
C HIS A 36 20.26 6.98 21.32
N LEU A 37 19.05 7.13 21.87
CA LEU A 37 18.24 8.36 21.71
C LEU A 37 18.97 9.59 22.28
N SER A 38 19.50 9.49 23.50
CA SER A 38 20.25 10.59 24.11
C SER A 38 21.48 10.98 23.31
N ARG A 39 22.19 10.00 22.74
CA ARG A 39 23.33 10.26 21.84
C ARG A 39 22.90 10.94 20.54
N LEU A 40 21.73 10.59 19.99
CA LEU A 40 21.19 11.22 18.80
C LEU A 40 20.79 12.67 19.09
N GLU A 41 20.10 12.94 20.21
CA GLU A 41 19.76 14.28 20.68
C GLU A 41 21.03 15.14 20.88
N ALA A 42 22.05 14.58 21.50
CA ALA A 42 23.33 15.27 21.67
C ALA A 42 24.03 15.57 20.33
N ALA A 43 23.90 14.70 19.34
CA ALA A 43 24.48 14.89 18.01
C ALA A 43 23.73 15.91 17.15
N THR A 44 22.43 16.07 17.37
CA THR A 44 21.56 17.01 16.63
C THR A 44 21.36 18.34 17.35
N GLY A 45 21.60 18.38 18.65
CA GLY A 45 21.40 19.57 19.49
C GLY A 45 19.94 19.86 19.83
N VAL A 46 19.01 18.97 19.46
CA VAL A 46 17.58 19.16 19.69
C VAL A 46 16.98 17.97 20.45
N LYS A 47 15.87 18.20 21.16
CA LYS A 47 15.09 17.14 21.77
C LYS A 47 14.24 16.46 20.70
N LEU A 48 14.34 15.13 20.63
CA LEU A 48 13.61 14.30 19.67
C LEU A 48 12.45 13.55 20.32
N VAL A 49 12.54 13.35 21.66
CA VAL A 49 11.50 12.68 22.43
C VAL A 49 11.16 13.47 23.69
N GLN A 50 9.90 13.42 24.07
CA GLN A 50 9.39 13.99 25.33
C GLN A 50 8.64 12.93 26.12
N ARG A 51 8.68 13.01 27.44
CA ARG A 51 7.91 12.13 28.33
C ARG A 51 6.45 12.59 28.40
N VAL A 52 5.53 11.64 28.21
CA VAL A 52 4.09 11.87 28.39
C VAL A 52 3.55 10.77 29.30
N GLY A 53 3.26 11.11 30.52
CA GLY A 53 2.84 10.12 31.53
C GLY A 53 3.93 9.04 31.74
N ARG A 54 3.54 7.78 31.54
CA ARG A 54 4.47 6.62 31.62
C ARG A 54 5.14 6.27 30.28
N GLY A 55 4.81 6.98 29.19
CA GLY A 55 5.33 6.75 27.85
C GLY A 55 6.22 7.87 27.34
N ILE A 56 6.57 7.77 26.08
CA ILE A 56 7.29 8.80 25.32
C ILE A 56 6.49 9.18 24.07
N ARG A 57 6.65 10.41 23.61
CA ARG A 57 6.15 10.93 22.35
C ARG A 57 7.27 11.61 21.61
N LEU A 58 7.28 11.55 20.29
CA LEU A 58 8.19 12.33 19.48
C LEU A 58 7.86 13.83 19.57
N THR A 59 8.88 14.68 19.48
CA THR A 59 8.72 16.11 19.20
C THR A 59 8.51 16.31 17.70
N PRO A 60 8.09 17.50 17.22
CA PRO A 60 8.03 17.77 15.77
C PRO A 60 9.37 17.52 15.07
N GLU A 61 10.48 17.88 15.69
CA GLU A 61 11.84 17.59 15.19
C GLU A 61 12.14 16.09 15.21
N GLY A 62 11.64 15.39 16.23
CA GLY A 62 11.73 13.94 16.34
C GLY A 62 10.94 13.21 15.24
N GLU A 63 9.74 13.67 14.92
CA GLU A 63 8.91 13.14 13.82
C GLU A 63 9.61 13.36 12.46
N LEU A 64 10.10 14.58 12.20
CA LEU A 64 10.85 14.90 10.99
C LEU A 64 12.07 13.99 10.84
N LEU A 65 12.90 13.88 11.90
CA LEU A 65 14.11 13.04 11.83
C LEU A 65 13.78 11.56 11.78
N ALA A 66 12.71 11.08 12.42
CA ALA A 66 12.27 9.68 12.35
C ALA A 66 11.87 9.27 10.93
N ASN A 67 11.13 10.12 10.22
CA ASN A 67 10.78 9.90 8.82
C ASN A 67 12.05 9.80 7.95
N ARG A 68 12.98 10.73 8.08
CA ARG A 68 14.28 10.68 7.36
C ARG A 68 15.14 9.49 7.78
N ALA A 69 15.13 9.12 9.06
CA ALA A 69 15.83 7.94 9.56
C ALA A 69 15.31 6.66 8.91
N THR A 70 14.00 6.52 8.77
CA THR A 70 13.38 5.37 8.12
C THR A 70 13.79 5.28 6.64
N GLU A 71 13.78 6.39 5.90
CA GLU A 71 14.26 6.46 4.51
C GLU A 71 15.74 6.05 4.38
N ILE A 72 16.63 6.60 5.23
CA ILE A 72 18.07 6.31 5.21
C ILE A 72 18.34 4.83 5.53
N VAL A 73 17.69 4.30 6.55
CA VAL A 73 17.83 2.88 6.95
C VAL A 73 17.36 1.97 5.82
N GLY A 74 16.21 2.26 5.23
CA GLY A 74 15.67 1.49 4.11
C GLY A 74 16.61 1.49 2.90
N ARG A 75 17.23 2.62 2.56
CA ARG A 75 18.22 2.72 1.47
C ARG A 75 19.47 1.91 1.74
N VAL A 76 19.96 1.87 2.99
CA VAL A 76 21.11 1.04 3.36
C VAL A 76 20.77 -0.44 3.28
N ASP A 77 19.58 -0.83 3.72
CA ASP A 77 19.11 -2.21 3.63
C ASP A 77 18.89 -2.64 2.16
N ALA A 78 18.36 -1.75 1.30
CA ALA A 78 18.25 -1.97 -0.15
C ALA A 78 19.63 -2.18 -0.79
N ALA A 79 20.60 -1.30 -0.53
CA ALA A 79 21.96 -1.43 -1.06
C ALA A 79 22.63 -2.74 -0.62
N THR A 80 22.37 -3.20 0.61
CA THR A 80 22.87 -4.49 1.10
C THR A 80 22.26 -5.66 0.33
N ASN A 81 20.94 -5.58 0.04
CA ASN A 81 20.24 -6.58 -0.75
C ASN A 81 20.73 -6.60 -2.21
N GLU A 82 21.00 -5.43 -2.80
CA GLU A 82 21.58 -5.33 -4.14
C GLU A 82 22.94 -6.01 -4.25
N LEU A 83 23.82 -5.77 -3.29
CA LEU A 83 25.12 -6.44 -3.24
C LEU A 83 24.98 -7.97 -3.10
N ALA A 84 24.07 -8.42 -2.25
CA ALA A 84 23.80 -9.85 -2.08
C ALA A 84 23.24 -10.47 -3.39
N ALA A 85 22.40 -9.76 -4.13
CA ALA A 85 21.85 -10.19 -5.40
C ALA A 85 22.89 -10.25 -6.53
N GLN A 86 23.93 -9.39 -6.51
CA GLN A 86 25.02 -9.44 -7.49
C GLN A 86 25.97 -10.62 -7.30
N VAL A 87 26.08 -11.14 -6.08
CA VAL A 87 26.94 -12.31 -5.76
C VAL A 87 26.29 -13.63 -6.19
N GLY A 88 24.99 -13.65 -6.52
CA GLY A 88 24.31 -14.79 -7.10
C GLY A 88 22.79 -14.59 -7.12
N LEU A 89 22.22 -14.53 -8.32
CA LEU A 89 20.76 -14.57 -8.59
C LEU A 89 20.05 -15.82 -8.03
N ALA A 90 20.77 -16.69 -7.31
CA ALA A 90 20.25 -17.96 -6.84
C ALA A 90 19.38 -17.84 -5.57
N SER A 91 19.45 -16.74 -4.83
CA SER A 91 18.63 -16.57 -3.63
C SER A 91 18.44 -15.09 -3.31
N GLY A 92 17.22 -14.68 -3.01
CA GLY A 92 16.88 -13.32 -2.67
C GLY A 92 15.44 -13.22 -2.17
N ARG A 93 15.08 -12.08 -1.62
CA ARG A 93 13.72 -11.76 -1.20
C ARG A 93 13.29 -10.48 -1.89
N VAL A 94 12.10 -10.49 -2.50
CA VAL A 94 11.44 -9.31 -3.01
C VAL A 94 10.13 -9.08 -2.24
N ARG A 95 9.90 -7.85 -1.81
CA ARG A 95 8.77 -7.44 -0.99
C ARG A 95 7.83 -6.58 -1.80
N LEU A 96 6.56 -6.97 -1.85
CA LEU A 96 5.52 -6.31 -2.62
C LEU A 96 4.39 -5.85 -1.69
N ALA A 97 3.94 -4.61 -1.81
CA ALA A 97 2.65 -4.19 -1.29
C ALA A 97 1.67 -3.93 -2.43
N ALA A 98 0.44 -4.39 -2.25
CA ALA A 98 -0.65 -4.14 -3.19
C ALA A 98 -1.99 -4.23 -2.46
N ASN A 99 -3.05 -3.69 -3.05
CA ASN A 99 -4.39 -3.82 -2.50
C ASN A 99 -5.05 -5.17 -2.88
N ALA A 100 -6.05 -5.56 -2.10
CA ALA A 100 -6.70 -6.87 -2.17
C ALA A 100 -7.13 -7.32 -3.57
N SER A 101 -7.69 -6.44 -4.41
CA SER A 101 -8.15 -6.82 -5.76
C SER A 101 -7.01 -7.21 -6.71
N VAL A 102 -5.83 -6.60 -6.56
CA VAL A 102 -4.63 -6.92 -7.34
C VAL A 102 -3.94 -8.15 -6.76
N LEU A 103 -3.90 -8.26 -5.41
CA LEU A 103 -3.37 -9.43 -4.71
C LEU A 103 -4.14 -10.71 -5.02
N SER A 104 -5.43 -10.62 -5.31
CA SER A 104 -6.27 -11.77 -5.63
C SER A 104 -6.32 -12.13 -7.13
N THR A 105 -5.71 -11.32 -8.01
CA THR A 105 -5.81 -11.52 -9.47
C THR A 105 -4.45 -11.55 -10.18
N ILE A 106 -3.76 -10.42 -10.24
CA ILE A 106 -2.48 -10.25 -10.96
C ILE A 106 -1.34 -10.94 -10.21
N VAL A 107 -1.24 -10.66 -8.91
CA VAL A 107 -0.09 -11.10 -8.10
C VAL A 107 0.07 -12.62 -8.02
N PRO A 108 -0.99 -13.45 -7.89
CA PRO A 108 -0.82 -14.90 -7.85
C PRO A 108 -0.21 -15.49 -9.13
N LYS A 109 -0.60 -14.95 -10.29
CA LYS A 109 -0.03 -15.34 -11.59
C LYS A 109 1.43 -14.92 -11.70
N ALA A 110 1.75 -13.69 -11.35
CA ALA A 110 3.12 -13.17 -11.34
C ALA A 110 4.01 -13.96 -10.36
N ALA A 111 3.49 -14.33 -9.19
CA ALA A 111 4.20 -15.16 -8.21
C ALA A 111 4.51 -16.55 -8.74
N ALA A 112 3.56 -17.20 -9.44
CA ALA A 112 3.79 -18.50 -10.06
C ALA A 112 4.90 -18.42 -11.13
N MET A 113 4.84 -17.42 -12.04
CA MET A 113 5.85 -17.19 -13.05
C MET A 113 7.23 -16.91 -12.44
N LEU A 114 7.27 -16.07 -11.39
CA LEU A 114 8.51 -15.76 -10.69
C LEU A 114 9.13 -17.00 -10.05
N THR A 115 8.31 -17.83 -9.40
CA THR A 115 8.79 -19.06 -8.72
C THR A 115 9.31 -20.08 -9.73
N GLU A 116 8.67 -20.21 -10.90
CA GLU A 116 9.11 -21.10 -11.97
C GLU A 116 10.44 -20.65 -12.58
N ALA A 117 10.54 -19.34 -12.90
CA ALA A 117 11.74 -18.80 -13.54
C ALA A 117 12.92 -18.63 -12.56
N HIS A 118 12.65 -18.38 -11.28
CA HIS A 118 13.65 -18.06 -10.25
C HIS A 118 13.34 -18.78 -8.94
N PRO A 119 13.57 -20.12 -8.84
CA PRO A 119 13.19 -20.93 -7.67
C PRO A 119 13.87 -20.50 -6.35
N GLY A 120 14.98 -19.77 -6.42
CA GLY A 120 15.68 -19.22 -5.26
C GLY A 120 15.15 -17.89 -4.75
N LEU A 121 14.22 -17.23 -5.46
CA LEU A 121 13.62 -15.99 -5.01
C LEU A 121 12.41 -16.25 -4.12
N THR A 122 12.33 -15.50 -3.01
CA THR A 122 11.16 -15.50 -2.12
C THR A 122 10.38 -14.21 -2.30
N LEU A 123 9.10 -14.32 -2.68
CA LEU A 123 8.16 -13.20 -2.72
C LEU A 123 7.47 -13.06 -1.35
N SER A 124 7.54 -11.86 -0.79
CA SER A 124 6.76 -11.47 0.39
C SER A 124 5.71 -10.45 -0.03
N VAL A 125 4.45 -10.71 0.29
CA VAL A 125 3.34 -9.80 -0.06
C VAL A 125 2.67 -9.24 1.19
N ILE A 126 2.19 -7.99 1.08
CA ILE A 126 1.43 -7.33 2.13
C ILE A 126 0.27 -6.56 1.50
N ASP A 127 -0.92 -6.66 2.12
CA ASP A 127 -2.08 -5.90 1.71
C ASP A 127 -1.99 -4.46 2.26
N ARG A 128 -1.94 -3.48 1.36
CA ARG A 128 -1.92 -2.05 1.69
C ARG A 128 -2.61 -1.22 0.63
N HIS A 129 -3.27 -0.16 1.08
CA HIS A 129 -3.78 0.88 0.19
C HIS A 129 -2.64 1.69 -0.45
N PRO A 130 -2.88 2.35 -1.60
CA PRO A 130 -1.83 3.02 -2.37
C PRO A 130 -0.98 4.00 -1.56
N VAL A 131 -1.57 4.84 -0.71
CA VAL A 131 -0.84 5.85 0.07
C VAL A 131 0.13 5.19 1.05
N GLU A 132 -0.33 4.16 1.77
CA GLU A 132 0.50 3.41 2.71
C GLU A 132 1.60 2.64 1.97
N ALA A 133 1.27 1.99 0.84
CA ALA A 133 2.23 1.27 0.02
C ALA A 133 3.35 2.19 -0.49
N LEU A 134 3.03 3.41 -0.94
CA LEU A 134 4.02 4.39 -1.37
C LEU A 134 4.90 4.87 -0.21
N GLN A 135 4.33 5.08 0.98
CA GLN A 135 5.11 5.40 2.18
C GLN A 135 6.09 4.26 2.54
N MET A 136 5.62 3.01 2.55
CA MET A 136 6.46 1.84 2.81
C MET A 136 7.58 1.70 1.76
N LEU A 137 7.29 2.00 0.49
CA LEU A 137 8.26 1.98 -0.58
C LEU A 137 9.34 3.07 -0.39
N ARG A 138 8.94 4.30 -0.05
CA ARG A 138 9.85 5.40 0.27
C ARG A 138 10.75 5.07 1.47
N HIS A 139 10.21 4.36 2.46
CA HIS A 139 10.93 3.92 3.64
C HIS A 139 11.79 2.65 3.43
N GLY A 140 11.78 2.06 2.23
CA GLY A 140 12.52 0.83 1.94
C GLY A 140 12.00 -0.40 2.69
N GLU A 141 10.77 -0.37 3.18
CA GLU A 141 10.12 -1.50 3.84
C GLU A 141 9.65 -2.54 2.82
N ILE A 142 9.39 -2.10 1.58
CA ILE A 142 9.07 -2.91 0.41
C ILE A 142 9.93 -2.48 -0.78
N ASP A 143 9.98 -3.32 -1.80
CA ASP A 143 10.79 -3.10 -3.01
C ASP A 143 9.93 -2.67 -4.20
N ILE A 144 8.65 -3.07 -4.21
CA ILE A 144 7.66 -2.71 -5.23
C ILE A 144 6.32 -2.43 -4.56
N ALA A 145 5.63 -1.41 -5.03
CA ALA A 145 4.21 -1.21 -4.77
C ALA A 145 3.41 -1.45 -6.05
N LEU A 146 2.28 -2.16 -5.96
CA LEU A 146 1.26 -2.22 -7.00
C LEU A 146 0.09 -1.37 -6.56
N VAL A 147 -0.09 -0.22 -7.19
CA VAL A 147 -1.07 0.78 -6.77
C VAL A 147 -2.11 1.03 -7.86
N PHE A 148 -3.27 1.49 -7.45
CA PHE A 148 -4.27 2.02 -8.37
C PHE A 148 -4.35 3.54 -8.27
N ARG A 149 -4.67 4.17 -9.40
CA ARG A 149 -4.89 5.60 -9.51
C ARG A 149 -6.21 5.88 -10.23
N TYR A 150 -6.98 6.81 -9.73
CA TYR A 150 -8.12 7.40 -10.41
C TYR A 150 -7.71 8.71 -11.06
N ALA A 151 -8.33 9.06 -12.18
CA ALA A 151 -7.96 10.25 -12.94
C ALA A 151 -8.07 11.56 -12.13
N HIS A 152 -9.09 11.65 -11.26
CA HIS A 152 -9.34 12.84 -10.42
C HIS A 152 -8.64 12.81 -9.05
N ALA A 153 -7.97 11.71 -8.70
CA ALA A 153 -7.29 11.54 -7.42
C ALA A 153 -5.85 11.07 -7.65
N PRO A 154 -4.96 11.98 -8.11
CA PRO A 154 -3.57 11.63 -8.37
C PRO A 154 -2.88 11.12 -7.09
N LEU A 155 -1.86 10.31 -7.28
CA LEU A 155 -0.94 9.93 -6.22
C LEU A 155 0.25 10.88 -6.25
N GLU A 156 0.89 11.07 -5.10
CA GLU A 156 2.18 11.71 -5.03
C GLU A 156 3.20 10.91 -5.86
N ASP A 157 3.99 11.57 -6.70
CA ASP A 157 4.93 10.93 -7.64
C ASP A 157 6.39 11.33 -7.41
N GLU A 158 6.68 12.21 -6.46
CA GLU A 158 8.05 12.66 -6.19
C GLU A 158 8.98 11.52 -5.78
N GLY A 159 9.98 11.25 -6.63
CA GLY A 159 10.95 10.18 -6.45
C GLY A 159 10.44 8.77 -6.76
N PHE A 160 9.18 8.63 -7.18
CA PHE A 160 8.61 7.36 -7.62
C PHE A 160 8.69 7.20 -9.14
N ARG A 161 9.00 5.98 -9.58
CA ARG A 161 8.91 5.56 -10.98
C ARG A 161 7.71 4.67 -11.14
N MET A 162 6.73 5.13 -11.92
CA MET A 162 5.48 4.44 -12.15
C MET A 162 5.44 3.85 -13.56
N VAL A 163 5.16 2.56 -13.68
CA VAL A 163 4.97 1.87 -14.95
C VAL A 163 3.54 1.33 -15.00
N HIS A 164 2.79 1.74 -16.02
CA HIS A 164 1.41 1.29 -16.23
C HIS A 164 1.37 -0.23 -16.47
N VAL A 165 0.43 -0.90 -15.84
CA VAL A 165 0.22 -2.35 -15.91
C VAL A 165 -1.08 -2.70 -16.60
N ALA A 166 -2.18 -2.08 -16.20
CA ALA A 166 -3.52 -2.35 -16.74
C ALA A 166 -4.51 -1.23 -16.41
N ASP A 167 -5.55 -1.13 -17.23
CA ASP A 167 -6.76 -0.41 -16.88
C ASP A 167 -7.79 -1.39 -16.31
N ASP A 168 -8.56 -0.94 -15.34
CA ASP A 168 -9.53 -1.74 -14.62
C ASP A 168 -10.85 -0.97 -14.50
N SER A 169 -11.87 -1.42 -15.24
CA SER A 169 -13.19 -0.78 -15.24
C SER A 169 -13.85 -0.82 -13.88
N ILE A 170 -14.70 0.17 -13.59
CA ILE A 170 -15.52 0.22 -12.38
C ILE A 170 -16.94 -0.22 -12.73
N TYR A 171 -17.56 -0.96 -11.84
CA TYR A 171 -18.90 -1.52 -11.99
C TYR A 171 -19.81 -1.07 -10.86
N LEU A 172 -21.04 -0.70 -11.19
CA LEU A 172 -22.13 -0.67 -10.23
C LEU A 172 -22.43 -2.13 -9.81
N VAL A 173 -22.59 -2.35 -8.51
CA VAL A 173 -23.00 -3.63 -7.94
C VAL A 173 -24.31 -3.43 -7.22
N SER A 174 -25.36 -4.13 -7.69
CA SER A 174 -26.73 -4.02 -7.18
C SER A 174 -27.43 -5.38 -7.19
N ARG A 175 -28.68 -5.43 -6.78
CA ARG A 175 -29.53 -6.64 -6.83
C ARG A 175 -30.29 -6.81 -8.14
N SER A 176 -30.29 -5.79 -8.98
CA SER A 176 -31.08 -5.77 -10.22
C SER A 176 -30.20 -5.97 -11.43
N PRO A 177 -30.57 -6.80 -12.39
CA PRO A 177 -29.89 -6.87 -13.67
C PRO A 177 -30.07 -5.56 -14.46
N ASP A 178 -29.12 -5.26 -15.34
CA ASP A 178 -29.13 -4.10 -16.24
C ASP A 178 -29.42 -2.76 -15.54
N ASP A 179 -28.93 -2.61 -14.34
CA ASP A 179 -29.15 -1.47 -13.47
C ASP A 179 -28.23 -0.27 -13.84
N SER A 180 -28.56 0.91 -13.35
CA SER A 180 -27.84 2.15 -13.62
C SER A 180 -27.64 2.96 -12.35
N VAL A 181 -26.50 3.64 -12.25
CA VAL A 181 -26.21 4.60 -11.17
C VAL A 181 -27.34 5.64 -11.02
N ALA A 182 -27.97 6.05 -12.13
CA ALA A 182 -29.06 7.02 -12.12
C ALA A 182 -30.27 6.57 -11.28
N ASN A 183 -30.51 5.27 -11.14
CA ASN A 183 -31.63 4.70 -10.39
C ASN A 183 -31.43 4.76 -8.87
N HIS A 184 -30.22 5.10 -8.41
CA HIS A 184 -29.82 5.01 -7.01
C HIS A 184 -29.59 6.36 -6.32
N ARG A 185 -30.28 7.41 -6.79
CA ARG A 185 -30.21 8.76 -6.19
C ARG A 185 -30.56 8.76 -4.70
N ASP A 186 -31.58 8.04 -4.34
CA ASP A 186 -32.14 7.97 -2.97
C ASP A 186 -31.81 6.64 -2.26
N SER A 187 -30.95 5.82 -2.87
CA SER A 187 -30.52 4.55 -2.28
C SER A 187 -29.42 4.77 -1.26
N ALA A 188 -29.33 3.86 -0.26
CA ALA A 188 -28.16 3.74 0.57
C ALA A 188 -26.97 3.25 -0.26
N TRP A 189 -25.80 3.83 -0.05
CA TRP A 189 -24.55 3.42 -0.68
C TRP A 189 -23.58 2.84 0.34
N ILE A 190 -22.84 1.83 -0.08
CA ILE A 190 -21.75 1.23 0.70
C ILE A 190 -20.45 1.77 0.11
N GLY A 191 -19.75 2.61 0.89
CA GLY A 191 -18.43 3.14 0.53
C GLY A 191 -17.30 2.19 0.89
N GLY A 192 -16.16 2.33 0.22
CA GLY A 192 -14.89 1.69 0.56
C GLY A 192 -13.96 2.66 1.30
N CYS A 193 -12.65 2.54 1.04
CA CYS A 193 -11.64 3.47 1.53
C CYS A 193 -11.89 4.90 1.04
N GLU A 194 -11.21 5.87 1.65
CA GLU A 194 -11.37 7.31 1.30
C GLU A 194 -11.23 7.58 -0.20
N ARG A 195 -10.25 6.96 -0.87
CA ARG A 195 -10.06 7.10 -2.33
C ARG A 195 -11.21 6.50 -3.12
N CYS A 196 -11.73 5.35 -2.69
CA CYS A 196 -12.87 4.69 -3.32
C CYS A 196 -14.16 5.49 -3.11
N GLN A 197 -14.34 6.13 -1.95
CA GLN A 197 -15.47 7.04 -1.71
C GLN A 197 -15.38 8.30 -2.57
N GLY A 198 -14.17 8.82 -2.79
CA GLY A 198 -13.92 9.93 -3.71
C GLY A 198 -14.36 9.60 -5.13
N GLU A 199 -14.01 8.40 -5.63
CA GLU A 199 -14.42 7.89 -6.94
C GLU A 199 -15.94 7.69 -7.01
N LEU A 200 -16.52 7.01 -6.04
CA LEU A 200 -17.98 6.83 -5.94
C LEU A 200 -18.71 8.18 -6.00
N THR A 201 -18.20 9.17 -5.27
CA THR A 201 -18.78 10.52 -5.27
C THR A 201 -18.66 11.19 -6.64
N ALA A 202 -17.52 11.03 -7.34
CA ALA A 202 -17.32 11.55 -8.67
C ALA A 202 -18.26 10.90 -9.70
N VAL A 203 -18.42 9.58 -9.62
CA VAL A 203 -19.40 8.83 -10.42
C VAL A 203 -20.81 9.36 -10.19
N CYS A 204 -21.29 9.42 -8.96
CA CYS A 204 -22.64 9.88 -8.65
C CYS A 204 -22.90 11.33 -9.10
N ARG A 205 -21.90 12.22 -8.98
CA ARG A 205 -21.98 13.61 -9.46
C ARG A 205 -22.20 13.71 -10.96
N GLN A 206 -21.63 12.80 -11.75
CA GLN A 206 -21.88 12.77 -13.19
C GLN A 206 -23.37 12.48 -13.52
N TYR A 207 -24.06 11.74 -12.63
CA TYR A 207 -25.49 11.48 -12.71
C TYR A 207 -26.34 12.52 -11.95
N GLY A 208 -25.73 13.61 -11.48
CA GLY A 208 -26.42 14.79 -10.90
C GLY A 208 -26.85 14.61 -9.44
N PHE A 209 -26.19 13.76 -8.65
CA PHE A 209 -26.47 13.62 -7.23
C PHE A 209 -25.19 13.30 -6.41
N SER A 210 -25.31 13.36 -5.09
CA SER A 210 -24.28 12.88 -4.15
C SER A 210 -24.77 11.60 -3.49
N PRO A 211 -23.91 10.57 -3.34
CA PRO A 211 -24.32 9.30 -2.73
C PRO A 211 -24.62 9.48 -1.24
N LEU A 212 -25.67 8.81 -0.75
CA LEU A 212 -25.95 8.68 0.68
C LEU A 212 -25.15 7.47 1.21
N ILE A 213 -23.92 7.72 1.70
CA ILE A 213 -23.05 6.66 2.21
C ILE A 213 -23.45 6.34 3.65
N GLU A 214 -24.14 5.22 3.86
CA GLU A 214 -24.61 4.77 5.17
C GLU A 214 -23.70 3.70 5.80
N SER A 215 -22.88 3.04 4.99
CA SER A 215 -21.95 1.99 5.44
C SER A 215 -20.60 2.14 4.77
N VAL A 216 -19.54 1.77 5.46
CA VAL A 216 -18.17 1.77 4.92
C VAL A 216 -17.53 0.42 5.18
N CYS A 217 -17.04 -0.22 4.12
CA CYS A 217 -16.36 -1.51 4.20
C CYS A 217 -15.40 -1.67 3.01
N ASP A 218 -14.17 -2.11 3.26
CA ASP A 218 -13.16 -2.36 2.22
C ASP A 218 -13.08 -3.84 1.79
N ASP A 219 -13.69 -4.75 2.55
CA ASP A 219 -13.72 -6.17 2.20
C ASP A 219 -14.71 -6.43 1.08
N MET A 220 -14.18 -6.82 -0.08
CA MET A 220 -14.94 -7.05 -1.32
C MET A 220 -16.00 -8.15 -1.20
N VAL A 221 -15.80 -9.16 -0.33
CA VAL A 221 -16.77 -10.24 -0.09
C VAL A 221 -17.89 -9.73 0.80
N VAL A 222 -17.54 -9.03 1.88
CA VAL A 222 -18.51 -8.43 2.81
C VAL A 222 -19.40 -7.41 2.10
N VAL A 223 -18.81 -6.53 1.28
CA VAL A 223 -19.57 -5.52 0.52
C VAL A 223 -20.60 -6.18 -0.40
N GLN A 224 -20.21 -7.22 -1.16
CA GLN A 224 -21.14 -7.94 -2.03
C GLN A 224 -22.26 -8.65 -1.23
N ALA A 225 -21.94 -9.20 -0.06
CA ALA A 225 -22.93 -9.82 0.82
C ALA A 225 -23.94 -8.79 1.36
N LEU A 226 -23.49 -7.58 1.71
CA LEU A 226 -24.37 -6.49 2.11
C LEU A 226 -25.29 -6.03 0.97
N VAL A 227 -24.76 -5.94 -0.27
CA VAL A 227 -25.58 -5.66 -1.46
C VAL A 227 -26.61 -6.75 -1.69
N ALA A 228 -26.23 -8.03 -1.63
CA ALA A 228 -27.14 -9.17 -1.79
C ALA A 228 -28.24 -9.16 -0.73
N ALA A 229 -27.93 -8.74 0.50
CA ALA A 229 -28.88 -8.56 1.60
C ALA A 229 -29.81 -7.33 1.43
N GLY A 230 -29.58 -6.47 0.43
CA GLY A 230 -30.41 -5.27 0.17
C GLY A 230 -30.11 -4.09 1.09
N ILE A 231 -28.93 -4.08 1.74
CA ILE A 231 -28.50 -2.98 2.63
C ILE A 231 -28.15 -1.71 1.84
N GLY A 232 -27.73 -1.86 0.59
CA GLY A 232 -27.39 -0.75 -0.28
C GLY A 232 -26.83 -1.21 -1.61
N VAL A 233 -26.26 -0.25 -2.36
CA VAL A 233 -25.53 -0.50 -3.60
C VAL A 233 -24.10 0.02 -3.46
N THR A 234 -23.22 -0.41 -4.36
CA THR A 234 -21.80 0.02 -4.30
C THR A 234 -21.19 0.08 -5.69
N THR A 235 -19.95 0.57 -5.76
CA THR A 235 -19.09 0.40 -6.93
C THR A 235 -17.91 -0.49 -6.59
N LEU A 236 -17.60 -1.46 -7.45
CA LEU A 236 -16.42 -2.31 -7.32
C LEU A 236 -15.62 -2.33 -8.62
N PRO A 237 -14.29 -2.47 -8.53
CA PRO A 237 -13.45 -2.62 -9.70
C PRO A 237 -13.57 -4.03 -10.30
N GLY A 238 -13.37 -4.14 -11.61
CA GLY A 238 -13.48 -5.40 -12.34
C GLY A 238 -12.51 -6.47 -11.85
N LEU A 239 -11.29 -6.09 -11.40
CA LEU A 239 -10.35 -7.03 -10.78
C LEU A 239 -10.95 -7.71 -9.53
N ALA A 240 -11.66 -6.95 -8.68
CA ALA A 240 -12.34 -7.51 -7.52
C ALA A 240 -13.41 -8.51 -7.91
N LEU A 241 -14.23 -8.16 -8.91
CA LEU A 241 -15.33 -9.01 -9.41
C LEU A 241 -14.81 -10.26 -10.16
N ARG A 242 -13.63 -10.17 -10.80
CA ARG A 242 -12.95 -11.33 -11.40
C ARG A 242 -12.39 -12.29 -10.34
N ALA A 243 -11.95 -11.78 -9.21
CA ALA A 243 -11.45 -12.59 -8.12
C ALA A 243 -12.58 -13.34 -7.41
N HIS A 244 -13.66 -12.63 -7.12
CA HIS A 244 -14.83 -13.18 -6.44
C HIS A 244 -16.08 -12.40 -6.80
N ARG A 245 -17.13 -13.10 -7.21
CA ARG A 245 -18.44 -12.53 -7.46
C ARG A 245 -19.51 -13.42 -6.86
N LEU A 246 -20.35 -12.85 -5.99
CA LEU A 246 -21.50 -13.54 -5.45
C LEU A 246 -22.58 -13.72 -6.54
N PRO A 247 -23.27 -14.89 -6.59
CA PRO A 247 -24.32 -15.14 -7.57
C PRO A 247 -25.51 -14.17 -7.50
N ASP A 248 -25.82 -13.70 -6.28
CA ASP A 248 -26.99 -12.87 -5.99
C ASP A 248 -26.77 -11.36 -6.20
N VAL A 249 -25.64 -10.97 -6.80
CA VAL A 249 -25.39 -9.60 -7.19
C VAL A 249 -25.23 -9.46 -8.70
N HIS A 250 -25.73 -8.37 -9.23
CA HIS A 250 -25.59 -7.97 -10.63
C HIS A 250 -24.56 -6.85 -10.75
N THR A 251 -23.88 -6.81 -11.89
CA THR A 251 -22.81 -5.84 -12.14
C THR A 251 -23.03 -5.16 -13.48
N THR A 252 -23.04 -3.83 -13.48
CA THR A 252 -23.14 -3.00 -14.68
C THR A 252 -21.91 -2.12 -14.78
N GLU A 253 -21.20 -2.19 -15.91
CA GLU A 253 -20.01 -1.34 -16.12
C GLU A 253 -20.39 0.12 -16.15
N ILE A 254 -19.56 0.96 -15.50
CA ILE A 254 -19.72 2.42 -15.47
C ILE A 254 -18.69 2.99 -16.45
N PRO A 255 -19.12 3.46 -17.64
CA PRO A 255 -18.18 3.96 -18.63
C PRO A 255 -17.51 5.27 -18.18
N GLY A 256 -16.24 5.47 -18.58
CA GLY A 256 -15.53 6.72 -18.33
C GLY A 256 -14.84 6.84 -16.97
N PHE A 257 -14.88 5.82 -16.13
CA PHE A 257 -14.26 5.80 -14.80
C PHE A 257 -13.30 4.60 -14.59
N PRO A 258 -12.36 4.31 -15.49
CA PRO A 258 -11.38 3.28 -15.23
C PRO A 258 -10.41 3.75 -14.13
N ARG A 259 -10.00 2.82 -13.26
CA ARG A 259 -8.78 3.03 -12.48
C ARG A 259 -7.60 2.42 -13.23
N GLN A 260 -6.45 3.05 -13.09
CA GLN A 260 -5.21 2.59 -13.69
C GLN A 260 -4.34 1.90 -12.65
N ILE A 261 -3.80 0.74 -13.01
CA ILE A 261 -2.89 -0.03 -12.16
C ILE A 261 -1.45 0.24 -12.58
N TYR A 262 -0.59 0.51 -11.61
CA TYR A 262 0.83 0.79 -11.82
C TYR A 262 1.70 -0.07 -10.91
N THR A 263 2.82 -0.58 -11.45
CA THR A 263 3.96 -0.92 -10.62
C THR A 263 4.71 0.36 -10.29
N VAL A 264 5.19 0.45 -9.05
CA VAL A 264 5.93 1.61 -8.55
C VAL A 264 7.19 1.14 -7.85
N THR A 265 8.31 1.77 -8.20
CA THR A 265 9.59 1.67 -7.50
C THR A 265 10.06 3.05 -7.05
N TYR A 266 11.02 3.12 -6.13
CA TYR A 266 11.52 4.38 -5.59
C TYR A 266 13.01 4.54 -5.82
N GLY A 267 13.42 5.76 -6.21
CA GLY A 267 14.81 6.11 -6.48
C GLY A 267 15.23 5.89 -7.93
N ASP A 268 16.53 6.04 -8.20
CA ASP A 268 17.10 5.99 -9.54
C ASP A 268 17.36 4.54 -10.00
N PRO A 269 17.22 4.24 -11.32
CA PRO A 269 17.59 2.93 -11.86
C PRO A 269 19.12 2.73 -11.82
N PRO A 270 19.61 1.46 -11.91
CA PRO A 270 18.84 0.24 -12.16
C PRO A 270 18.17 -0.31 -10.89
N ASP A 271 17.02 -0.97 -11.08
CA ASP A 271 16.39 -1.73 -9.99
C ASP A 271 17.19 -3.03 -9.71
N PRO A 272 17.13 -3.55 -8.46
CA PRO A 272 17.69 -4.85 -8.14
C PRO A 272 17.15 -5.95 -9.07
N PRO A 273 17.94 -6.97 -9.43
CA PRO A 273 17.52 -8.03 -10.36
C PRO A 273 16.23 -8.75 -9.94
N ALA A 274 16.02 -9.01 -8.65
CA ALA A 274 14.80 -9.62 -8.13
C ALA A 274 13.58 -8.71 -8.31
N THR A 275 13.74 -7.39 -8.11
CA THR A 275 12.72 -6.38 -8.35
C THR A 275 12.36 -6.32 -9.83
N THR A 276 13.36 -6.28 -10.72
CA THR A 276 13.16 -6.29 -12.18
C THR A 276 12.43 -7.55 -12.64
N ALA A 277 12.81 -8.73 -12.12
CA ALA A 277 12.15 -9.99 -12.45
C ALA A 277 10.67 -10.01 -12.04
N LEU A 278 10.34 -9.49 -10.85
CA LEU A 278 8.95 -9.39 -10.40
C LEU A 278 8.15 -8.38 -11.23
N ILE A 279 8.72 -7.22 -11.59
CA ILE A 279 8.06 -6.24 -12.47
C ILE A 279 7.71 -6.88 -13.80
N GLN A 280 8.64 -7.62 -14.42
CA GLN A 280 8.39 -8.31 -15.68
C GLN A 280 7.27 -9.35 -15.54
N ALA A 281 7.31 -10.19 -14.49
CA ALA A 281 6.27 -11.18 -14.22
C ALA A 281 4.89 -10.54 -14.01
N ILE A 282 4.81 -9.37 -13.35
CA ILE A 282 3.57 -8.61 -13.17
C ILE A 282 3.05 -8.12 -14.52
N GLN A 283 3.89 -7.54 -15.38
CA GLN A 283 3.51 -7.05 -16.69
C GLN A 283 2.98 -8.18 -17.59
N ASP A 284 3.64 -9.33 -17.56
CA ASP A 284 3.24 -10.50 -18.35
C ASP A 284 1.95 -11.15 -17.84
N SER A 285 1.70 -11.10 -16.52
CA SER A 285 0.49 -11.65 -15.91
C SER A 285 -0.76 -10.77 -16.08
N ALA A 286 -0.59 -9.50 -16.44
CA ALA A 286 -1.69 -8.55 -16.64
C ALA A 286 -2.23 -8.52 -18.07
N ARG A 287 -1.51 -9.12 -19.01
CA ARG A 287 -1.94 -9.33 -20.41
C ARG A 287 -2.93 -10.49 -20.52
#